data_3650d18aa3f462e40f29cec690a187e2
#
_entry.id   3650d18aa3f462e40f29cec690a187e2
#
_cell.length_a   1.000
_cell.length_b   1.000
_cell.length_c   1.000
_cell.angle_alpha   90.00
_cell.angle_beta   90.00
_cell.angle_gamma   90.00
#
_symmetry.space_group_name_H-M   'P 1'
#
loop_
_entity.id
_entity.type
_entity.pdbx_description
1 polymer ?
#
loop_
_entity_poly.entity_id
_entity_poly.type
_entity_poly.pdbx_seq_one_letter_code
_entity_poly.pdbx_strand_id
1 'polypeptide(L)'
;MNKKLFYLCYVADKNDKMLVLDYKHFKQFATKENYQEITCHITNNINNILSRHQQFSVFVNMKGLTISEIEKHQHFIQAISVYLKDRYPNMLEKCYIMNAPFVFSQIFNIVSMFIDKTTQSKIEVIAKKDIK
;
A
#
# COMPACT_ATOMS: atom_id res chain seq x y z
N MET A 1 9.07 -4.02 -19.06
CA MET A 1 8.66 -3.66 -17.69
C MET A 1 9.82 -3.85 -16.72
N ASN A 2 9.98 -2.95 -15.76
CA ASN A 2 11.03 -3.06 -14.75
C ASN A 2 10.66 -4.17 -13.77
N LYS A 3 11.52 -5.16 -13.60
CA LYS A 3 11.28 -6.28 -12.67
C LYS A 3 11.15 -5.84 -11.22
N LYS A 4 11.80 -4.73 -10.84
CA LYS A 4 11.71 -4.20 -9.48
C LYS A 4 10.30 -3.74 -9.14
N LEU A 5 9.59 -3.17 -10.11
CA LEU A 5 8.19 -2.79 -9.93
C LEU A 5 7.32 -4.01 -9.65
N PHE A 6 7.56 -5.09 -10.35
CA PHE A 6 6.79 -6.32 -10.17
C PHE A 6 6.89 -6.86 -8.74
N TYR A 7 8.10 -6.84 -8.16
CA TYR A 7 8.28 -7.30 -6.78
C TYR A 7 7.76 -6.33 -5.75
N LEU A 8 7.74 -5.06 -6.07
CA LEU A 8 7.24 -4.01 -5.18
C LEU A 8 5.72 -4.07 -5.02
N CYS A 9 5.01 -4.37 -6.12
CA CYS A 9 3.55 -4.36 -6.13
C CYS A 9 3.06 -5.37 -7.16
N TYR A 10 2.20 -6.30 -6.72
CA TYR A 10 1.65 -7.33 -7.61
C TYR A 10 0.32 -7.84 -7.06
N VAL A 11 -0.44 -8.51 -7.93
CA VAL A 11 -1.67 -9.20 -7.53
C VAL A 11 -1.30 -10.59 -7.02
N ALA A 12 -1.83 -10.98 -5.86
CA ALA A 12 -1.51 -12.26 -5.25
C ALA A 12 -1.99 -13.44 -6.10
N ASP A 13 -1.18 -14.50 -6.17
CA ASP A 13 -1.49 -15.67 -6.99
C ASP A 13 -2.76 -16.40 -6.54
N LYS A 14 -2.92 -16.55 -5.23
CA LYS A 14 -4.01 -17.35 -4.66
C LYS A 14 -5.27 -16.54 -4.36
N ASN A 15 -5.19 -15.24 -4.47
CA ASN A 15 -6.32 -14.35 -4.20
C ASN A 15 -6.22 -13.14 -5.14
N ASP A 16 -6.88 -13.22 -6.28
CA ASP A 16 -6.77 -12.20 -7.32
C ASP A 16 -7.54 -10.92 -7.02
N LYS A 17 -8.13 -10.78 -5.83
CA LYS A 17 -8.66 -9.52 -5.30
C LYS A 17 -7.60 -8.77 -4.48
N MET A 18 -6.47 -9.41 -4.17
CA MET A 18 -5.49 -8.90 -3.23
C MET A 18 -4.31 -8.26 -3.95
N LEU A 19 -4.10 -6.99 -3.69
CA LEU A 19 -2.91 -6.26 -4.12
C LEU A 19 -1.85 -6.38 -3.03
N VAL A 20 -0.65 -6.82 -3.38
CA VAL A 20 0.45 -6.94 -2.42
C VAL A 20 1.42 -5.80 -2.63
N LEU A 21 1.74 -5.09 -1.56
CA LEU A 21 2.76 -4.03 -1.53
C LEU A 21 3.87 -4.46 -0.58
N ASP A 22 5.11 -4.47 -1.06
CA ASP A 22 6.26 -4.90 -0.28
C ASP A 22 7.22 -3.73 -0.08
N TYR A 23 7.32 -3.25 1.16
CA TYR A 23 8.17 -2.11 1.50
C TYR A 23 9.64 -2.38 1.22
N LYS A 24 10.11 -3.61 1.43
CA LYS A 24 11.53 -3.96 1.17
C LYS A 24 11.93 -3.60 -0.25
N HIS A 25 11.10 -3.93 -1.22
CA HIS A 25 11.37 -3.64 -2.63
C HIS A 25 11.13 -2.17 -2.95
N PHE A 26 10.15 -1.55 -2.30
CA PHE A 26 9.94 -0.10 -2.42
C PHE A 26 11.20 0.65 -1.97
N LYS A 27 11.76 0.28 -0.82
CA LYS A 27 12.96 0.91 -0.28
C LYS A 27 14.14 0.83 -1.25
N GLN A 28 14.29 -0.29 -1.94
CA GLN A 28 15.39 -0.50 -2.86
C GLN A 28 15.24 0.28 -4.17
N PHE A 29 14.02 0.58 -4.57
CA PHE A 29 13.71 1.14 -5.89
C PHE A 29 13.31 2.62 -5.85
N ALA A 30 12.55 3.05 -4.84
CA ALA A 30 11.86 4.34 -4.86
C ALA A 30 12.81 5.53 -4.72
N THR A 31 12.69 6.46 -5.63
CA THR A 31 13.34 7.78 -5.60
C THR A 31 12.31 8.80 -6.04
N LYS A 32 12.64 10.10 -5.87
CA LYS A 32 11.75 11.18 -6.32
C LYS A 32 11.45 11.10 -7.81
N GLU A 33 12.41 10.59 -8.59
CA GLU A 33 12.31 10.53 -10.05
C GLU A 33 11.36 9.43 -10.52
N ASN A 34 11.09 8.41 -9.70
CA ASN A 34 10.26 7.28 -10.13
C ASN A 34 8.94 7.11 -9.36
N TYR A 35 8.56 8.07 -8.52
CA TYR A 35 7.28 8.00 -7.80
C TYR A 35 6.10 7.88 -8.74
N GLN A 36 6.12 8.61 -9.86
CA GLN A 36 5.04 8.55 -10.83
C GLN A 36 4.94 7.18 -11.47
N GLU A 37 6.07 6.57 -11.79
CA GLU A 37 6.13 5.23 -12.34
C GLU A 37 5.54 4.21 -11.35
N ILE A 38 5.89 4.34 -10.07
CA ILE A 38 5.36 3.48 -9.01
C ILE A 38 3.84 3.63 -8.91
N THR A 39 3.36 4.87 -8.91
CA THR A 39 1.91 5.15 -8.83
C THR A 39 1.17 4.54 -10.01
N CYS A 40 1.72 4.67 -11.22
CA CYS A 40 1.13 4.07 -12.42
C CYS A 40 1.07 2.55 -12.31
N HIS A 41 2.12 1.94 -11.79
CA HIS A 41 2.19 0.49 -11.63
C HIS A 41 1.14 -0.01 -10.62
N ILE A 42 1.00 0.68 -9.49
CA ILE A 42 -0.03 0.37 -8.49
C ILE A 42 -1.41 0.49 -9.12
N THR A 43 -1.67 1.58 -9.82
CA THR A 43 -2.94 1.84 -10.49
C THR A 43 -3.28 0.74 -11.50
N ASN A 44 -2.30 0.33 -12.30
CA ASN A 44 -2.50 -0.73 -13.31
C ASN A 44 -2.90 -2.04 -12.64
N ASN A 45 -2.30 -2.38 -11.50
CA ASN A 45 -2.65 -3.59 -10.77
C ASN A 45 -4.06 -3.51 -10.18
N ILE A 46 -4.43 -2.35 -9.61
CA ILE A 46 -5.78 -2.16 -9.08
C ILE A 46 -6.81 -2.27 -10.20
N ASN A 47 -6.56 -1.63 -11.34
CA ASN A 47 -7.45 -1.71 -12.50
C ASN A 47 -7.61 -3.14 -12.99
N ASN A 48 -6.54 -3.93 -12.95
CA ASN A 48 -6.58 -5.35 -13.30
C ASN A 48 -7.55 -6.09 -12.37
N ILE A 49 -7.45 -5.86 -11.06
CA ILE A 49 -8.35 -6.49 -10.09
C ILE A 49 -9.80 -6.06 -10.36
N LEU A 50 -10.03 -4.76 -10.56
CA LEU A 50 -11.37 -4.21 -10.73
C LEU A 50 -11.99 -4.59 -12.07
N SER A 51 -11.22 -5.14 -13.01
CA SER A 51 -11.77 -5.69 -14.25
C SER A 51 -12.54 -6.99 -13.99
N ARG A 52 -12.32 -7.64 -12.83
CA ARG A 52 -12.95 -8.91 -12.47
C ARG A 52 -13.75 -8.86 -11.18
N HIS A 53 -13.51 -7.84 -10.34
CA HIS A 53 -14.12 -7.71 -9.01
C HIS A 53 -14.63 -6.29 -8.80
N GLN A 54 -15.59 -6.11 -7.91
CA GLN A 54 -16.13 -4.78 -7.59
C GLN A 54 -15.29 -4.04 -6.56
N GLN A 55 -14.50 -4.77 -5.79
CA GLN A 55 -13.62 -4.21 -4.75
C GLN A 55 -12.28 -4.92 -4.78
N PHE A 56 -11.30 -4.30 -4.14
CA PHE A 56 -9.98 -4.91 -3.97
C PHE A 56 -9.56 -4.82 -2.51
N SER A 57 -8.62 -5.67 -2.11
CA SER A 57 -7.99 -5.62 -0.81
C SER A 57 -6.49 -5.39 -0.99
N VAL A 58 -5.84 -4.87 0.05
CA VAL A 58 -4.41 -4.57 0.01
C VAL A 58 -3.73 -5.30 1.16
N PHE A 59 -2.57 -5.87 0.87
CA PHE A 59 -1.70 -6.48 1.86
C PHE A 59 -0.35 -5.78 1.81
N VAL A 60 0.02 -5.09 2.90
CA VAL A 60 1.25 -4.32 2.95
C VAL A 60 2.23 -4.99 3.91
N ASN A 61 3.40 -5.37 3.40
CA ASN A 61 4.48 -5.86 4.24
C ASN A 61 5.42 -4.70 4.56
N MET A 62 5.47 -4.32 5.83
CA MET A 62 6.22 -3.15 6.29
C MET A 62 7.57 -3.48 6.93
N LYS A 63 8.04 -4.71 6.77
CA LYS A 63 9.30 -5.13 7.38
C LYS A 63 10.44 -4.17 7.01
N GLY A 64 11.13 -3.68 8.03
CA GLY A 64 12.29 -2.80 7.84
C GLY A 64 11.98 -1.32 7.72
N LEU A 65 10.71 -0.93 7.83
CA LEU A 65 10.32 0.48 7.76
C LEU A 65 10.77 1.21 9.04
N THR A 66 11.37 2.40 8.86
CA THR A 66 11.88 3.23 9.96
C THR A 66 11.30 4.64 9.88
N ILE A 67 11.49 5.43 10.95
CA ILE A 67 11.04 6.82 10.98
C ILE A 67 11.71 7.64 9.88
N SER A 68 13.01 7.44 9.65
CA SER A 68 13.75 8.09 8.56
C SER A 68 13.11 7.87 7.22
N GLU A 69 12.68 6.63 6.94
CA GLU A 69 12.05 6.30 5.67
C GLU A 69 10.67 6.94 5.53
N ILE A 70 9.93 7.03 6.63
CA ILE A 70 8.63 7.71 6.63
C ILE A 70 8.83 9.18 6.25
N GLU A 71 9.77 9.84 6.90
CA GLU A 71 10.07 11.25 6.63
C GLU A 71 10.53 11.46 5.19
N LYS A 72 11.38 10.56 4.70
CA LYS A 72 11.92 10.61 3.35
C LYS A 72 10.81 10.55 2.30
N HIS A 73 9.79 9.73 2.53
CA HIS A 73 8.72 9.48 1.56
C HIS A 73 7.39 10.11 1.94
N GLN A 74 7.37 11.03 2.92
CA GLN A 74 6.14 11.59 3.46
C GLN A 74 5.25 12.23 2.39
N HIS A 75 5.82 13.03 1.52
CA HIS A 75 5.05 13.70 0.46
C HIS A 75 4.43 12.69 -0.50
N PHE A 76 5.17 11.62 -0.82
CA PHE A 76 4.65 10.57 -1.67
C PHE A 76 3.50 9.82 -1.00
N ILE A 77 3.65 9.51 0.30
CA ILE A 77 2.60 8.81 1.08
C ILE A 77 1.31 9.64 1.07
N GLN A 78 1.43 10.94 1.31
CA GLN A 78 0.28 11.84 1.28
C GLN A 78 -0.36 11.90 -0.11
N ALA A 79 0.45 12.10 -1.14
CA ALA A 79 -0.02 12.25 -2.50
C ALA A 79 -0.74 10.98 -3.00
N ILE A 80 -0.15 9.81 -2.76
CA ILE A 80 -0.76 8.57 -3.23
C ILE A 80 -2.03 8.24 -2.46
N SER A 81 -2.08 8.57 -1.16
CA SER A 81 -3.29 8.35 -0.35
C SER A 81 -4.47 9.14 -0.90
N VAL A 82 -4.27 10.41 -1.21
CA VAL A 82 -5.32 11.27 -1.79
C VAL A 82 -5.69 10.77 -3.19
N TYR A 83 -4.69 10.45 -4.00
CA TYR A 83 -4.91 10.00 -5.37
C TYR A 83 -5.77 8.74 -5.43
N LEU A 84 -5.44 7.74 -4.60
CA LEU A 84 -6.18 6.48 -4.59
C LEU A 84 -7.59 6.65 -4.05
N LYS A 85 -7.77 7.49 -3.03
CA LYS A 85 -9.10 7.78 -2.48
C LYS A 85 -10.00 8.42 -3.54
N ASP A 86 -9.47 9.39 -4.28
CA ASP A 86 -10.25 10.11 -5.29
C ASP A 86 -10.58 9.23 -6.49
N ARG A 87 -9.64 8.35 -6.87
CA ARG A 87 -9.82 7.50 -8.05
C ARG A 87 -10.66 6.26 -7.77
N TYR A 88 -10.59 5.71 -6.55
CA TYR A 88 -11.26 4.45 -6.21
C TYR A 88 -12.15 4.60 -4.97
N PRO A 89 -13.14 5.52 -5.00
CA PRO A 89 -13.99 5.74 -3.82
C PRO A 89 -14.78 4.48 -3.47
N ASN A 90 -14.72 4.09 -2.20
CA ASN A 90 -15.46 2.93 -1.66
C ASN A 90 -15.13 1.59 -2.30
N MET A 91 -14.00 1.48 -3.01
CA MET A 91 -13.61 0.23 -3.67
C MET A 91 -12.64 -0.61 -2.85
N LEU A 92 -12.07 -0.07 -1.79
CA LEU A 92 -11.22 -0.84 -0.88
C LEU A 92 -12.08 -1.66 0.06
N GLU A 93 -11.85 -2.98 0.11
CA GLU A 93 -12.56 -3.88 1.02
C GLU A 93 -11.84 -3.99 2.36
N LYS A 94 -10.56 -4.33 2.33
CA LYS A 94 -9.71 -4.46 3.52
C LYS A 94 -8.26 -4.08 3.17
N CYS A 95 -7.54 -3.61 4.20
CA CYS A 95 -6.10 -3.35 4.09
C CYS A 95 -5.41 -4.05 5.26
N TYR A 96 -4.59 -5.05 4.96
CA TYR A 96 -3.87 -5.82 5.96
C TYR A 96 -2.44 -5.34 6.06
N ILE A 97 -1.98 -5.05 7.28
CA ILE A 97 -0.61 -4.59 7.53
C ILE A 97 0.15 -5.71 8.22
N MET A 98 1.21 -6.20 7.59
CA MET A 98 2.08 -7.24 8.15
C MET A 98 3.42 -6.63 8.54
N ASN A 99 4.02 -7.13 9.61
CA ASN A 99 5.31 -6.67 10.14
C ASN A 99 5.31 -5.17 10.45
N ALA A 100 4.21 -4.66 11.01
CA ALA A 100 4.09 -3.26 11.38
C ALA A 100 5.19 -2.92 12.40
N PRO A 101 6.00 -1.89 12.15
CA PRO A 101 7.01 -1.47 13.13
C PRO A 101 6.33 -0.80 14.32
N PHE A 102 7.06 -0.68 15.44
CA PHE A 102 6.52 0.03 16.61
C PHE A 102 6.18 1.50 16.31
N VAL A 103 6.73 2.06 15.23
CA VAL A 103 6.44 3.42 14.78
C VAL A 103 5.20 3.49 13.87
N PHE A 104 4.45 2.40 13.74
CA PHE A 104 3.29 2.34 12.85
C PHE A 104 2.26 3.43 13.16
N SER A 105 2.11 3.79 14.43
CA SER A 105 1.17 4.85 14.81
C SER A 105 1.47 6.18 14.13
N GLN A 106 2.75 6.50 13.90
CA GLN A 106 3.15 7.72 13.20
C GLN A 106 2.77 7.65 11.73
N ILE A 107 2.95 6.48 11.09
CA ILE A 107 2.54 6.26 9.71
C ILE A 107 1.02 6.44 9.61
N PHE A 108 0.29 5.79 10.50
CA PHE A 108 -1.16 5.85 10.51
C PHE A 108 -1.65 7.29 10.69
N ASN A 109 -1.00 8.06 11.56
CA ASN A 109 -1.36 9.47 11.77
C ASN A 109 -1.20 10.31 10.50
N ILE A 110 -0.15 10.05 9.73
CA ILE A 110 0.06 10.75 8.46
C ILE A 110 -1.04 10.37 7.47
N VAL A 111 -1.28 9.09 7.29
CA VAL A 111 -2.24 8.59 6.30
C VAL A 111 -3.68 8.96 6.68
N SER A 112 -4.01 8.88 7.98
CA SER A 112 -5.39 9.14 8.46
C SER A 112 -5.85 10.57 8.21
N MET A 113 -4.93 11.50 8.00
CA MET A 113 -5.29 12.87 7.64
C MET A 113 -5.86 12.97 6.22
N PHE A 114 -5.63 11.97 5.39
CA PHE A 114 -5.98 11.99 3.97
C PHE A 114 -7.00 10.93 3.58
N ILE A 115 -7.42 10.08 4.51
CA ILE A 115 -8.44 9.06 4.27
C ILE A 115 -9.58 9.22 5.27
N ASP A 116 -10.79 8.86 4.85
CA ASP A 116 -11.96 9.00 5.72
C ASP A 116 -12.01 7.88 6.78
N LYS A 117 -12.93 8.03 7.74
CA LYS A 117 -13.06 7.07 8.84
C LYS A 117 -13.51 5.70 8.36
N THR A 118 -14.31 5.65 7.31
CA THR A 118 -14.75 4.38 6.72
C THR A 118 -13.55 3.61 6.19
N THR A 119 -12.65 4.29 5.47
CA THR A 119 -11.43 3.67 4.96
C THR A 119 -10.51 3.26 6.11
N GLN A 120 -10.37 4.12 7.13
CA GLN A 120 -9.55 3.81 8.30
C GLN A 120 -10.02 2.53 9.01
N SER A 121 -11.33 2.31 9.08
CA SER A 121 -11.89 1.13 9.73
C SER A 121 -11.58 -0.17 8.99
N LYS A 122 -11.14 -0.08 7.74
CA LYS A 122 -10.79 -1.24 6.92
C LYS A 122 -9.35 -1.68 7.10
N ILE A 123 -8.55 -0.93 7.83
CA ILE A 123 -7.13 -1.24 8.06
C ILE A 123 -7.02 -2.19 9.26
N GLU A 124 -6.37 -3.32 9.05
CA GLU A 124 -6.19 -4.34 10.06
C GLU A 124 -4.71 -4.71 10.18
N VAL A 125 -4.15 -4.57 11.38
CA VAL A 125 -2.77 -4.93 11.64
C VAL A 125 -2.72 -6.39 12.05
N ILE A 126 -1.93 -7.18 11.32
CA ILE A 126 -1.80 -8.62 11.58
C ILE A 126 -0.68 -8.83 12.60
N ALA A 127 -1.00 -9.47 13.74
CA ALA A 127 -0.01 -9.81 14.74
C ALA A 127 0.88 -10.94 14.23
N LYS A 128 2.17 -10.93 14.63
CA LYS A 128 3.12 -11.95 14.18
C LYS A 128 2.66 -13.37 14.48
N LYS A 129 2.00 -13.58 15.63
CA LYS A 129 1.50 -14.90 16.04
C LYS A 129 0.41 -15.44 15.11
N ASP A 130 -0.21 -14.59 14.33
CA ASP A 130 -1.27 -14.97 13.39
C ASP A 130 -0.72 -15.35 12.02
N ILE A 131 0.59 -15.20 11.84
CA ILE A 131 1.28 -15.52 10.59
C ILE A 131 1.88 -16.92 10.72
N LYS A 132 1.42 -17.84 9.91
CA LYS A 132 1.95 -19.20 9.91
C LYS A 132 2.64 -19.52 8.60
#